data_8a58985904ce9402674fd6f5ca6f6b29
#
_entry.id   8a58985904ce9402674fd6f5ca6f6b29
#
_cell.length_a   1.000
_cell.length_b   1.000
_cell.length_c   1.000
_cell.angle_alpha   90.00
_cell.angle_beta   90.00
_cell.angle_gamma   90.00
#
_symmetry.space_group_name_H-M   'P 1'
#
loop_
_entity.id
_entity.type
_entity.pdbx_description
1 polymer ?
#
loop_
_entity_poly.entity_id
_entity_poly.type
_entity_poly.pdbx_seq_one_letter_code
_entity_poly.pdbx_strand_id
1 'polypeptide(L)'
;MRALPLLLLACADGAGKPSAADDSGEAPVWPPDPSTYDCSASTPPARWIDRPAGCATDPTCTETLVSGHRGAGGALGVIAPEDTVHSVYAAVAYGLDFVETDPRPTADGALVNLHDDTVDRTTSGTGDVATMTLTEVQSLQVDLVDFPGDWSCAYIPTLDEILLAARGRIDVLVDANKTDRVDLLVEAIVRTDMVEHALFDTSSVEKIDAALLIEPNLRTMIRVDSEAQLTEQLAHFASHPPVIVEINDNAPELAEVVRSLGHRPLMDVFLADASAGLTGDTTMYEAALSAGVMIPQTDRPDLLLPLVWGDDQPARRSD
;
A
#
# COMPACT_ATOMS: atom_id res chain seq x y z
N MET A 1 14.75 -30.69 56.05
CA MET A 1 13.85 -29.79 55.29
C MET A 1 14.59 -28.51 54.97
N ARG A 2 15.15 -28.37 53.79
CA ARG A 2 15.85 -27.16 53.33
C ARG A 2 14.99 -26.59 52.20
N ALA A 3 14.52 -25.34 52.40
CA ALA A 3 13.79 -24.57 51.41
C ALA A 3 14.75 -24.06 50.32
N LEU A 4 14.42 -24.32 49.08
CA LEU A 4 15.06 -23.70 47.90
C LEU A 4 14.40 -22.32 47.62
N PRO A 5 15.18 -21.30 47.32
CA PRO A 5 14.62 -20.02 46.90
C PRO A 5 14.21 -20.09 45.40
N LEU A 6 13.00 -19.64 45.14
CA LEU A 6 12.43 -19.43 43.83
C LEU A 6 13.12 -18.24 43.15
N LEU A 7 13.89 -18.49 42.08
CA LEU A 7 14.50 -17.42 41.29
C LEU A 7 13.42 -16.91 40.31
N LEU A 8 12.90 -15.72 40.56
CA LEU A 8 12.10 -14.96 39.60
C LEU A 8 13.02 -14.47 38.46
N LEU A 9 12.91 -15.11 37.30
CA LEU A 9 13.45 -14.53 36.07
C LEU A 9 12.51 -13.38 35.66
N ALA A 10 12.99 -12.15 35.77
CA ALA A 10 12.37 -11.01 35.14
C ALA A 10 12.61 -11.10 33.65
N CYS A 11 11.54 -11.33 32.85
CA CYS A 11 11.55 -11.07 31.42
C CYS A 11 11.70 -9.56 31.23
N ALA A 12 12.85 -9.15 30.72
CA ALA A 12 13.04 -7.78 30.26
C ALA A 12 12.29 -7.64 28.94
N ASP A 13 11.23 -6.84 28.95
CA ASP A 13 10.56 -6.34 27.76
C ASP A 13 11.54 -5.45 26.98
N GLY A 14 12.23 -6.06 26.05
CA GLY A 14 13.04 -5.39 25.04
C GLY A 14 12.23 -5.09 23.80
N ALA A 15 11.16 -4.30 23.90
CA ALA A 15 10.61 -3.63 22.73
C ALA A 15 11.65 -2.58 22.30
N GLY A 16 12.51 -2.97 21.38
CA GLY A 16 13.39 -2.04 20.68
C GLY A 16 12.52 -1.05 19.93
N LYS A 17 12.58 0.23 20.34
CA LYS A 17 12.07 1.33 19.53
C LYS A 17 12.71 1.19 18.14
N PRO A 18 11.92 1.31 17.03
CA PRO A 18 12.53 1.47 15.73
C PRO A 18 13.43 2.70 15.79
N SER A 19 14.66 2.53 15.35
CA SER A 19 15.63 3.61 15.21
C SER A 19 15.06 4.58 14.18
N ALA A 20 14.55 5.70 14.66
CA ALA A 20 14.18 6.82 13.81
C ALA A 20 15.45 7.45 13.26
N ALA A 21 15.39 7.87 12.01
CA ALA A 21 16.24 8.81 11.29
C ALA A 21 17.75 8.45 11.25
N ASP A 22 18.31 8.61 10.08
CA ASP A 22 19.72 8.88 9.88
C ASP A 22 20.19 9.90 10.93
N ASP A 23 21.27 9.55 11.68
CA ASP A 23 21.80 10.32 12.81
C ASP A 23 22.43 11.69 12.38
N SER A 24 22.23 12.11 11.12
CA SER A 24 22.68 13.40 10.58
C SER A 24 21.84 14.59 11.01
N GLY A 25 20.61 14.36 11.46
CA GLY A 25 19.68 15.44 11.88
C GLY A 25 19.27 16.38 10.73
N GLU A 26 19.61 16.07 9.51
CA GLU A 26 19.15 16.81 8.33
C GLU A 26 17.75 16.36 7.91
N ALA A 27 16.86 17.31 7.66
CA ALA A 27 15.54 17.03 7.12
C ALA A 27 15.67 16.34 5.75
N PRO A 28 14.81 15.35 5.45
CA PRO A 28 14.86 14.68 4.15
C PRO A 28 14.65 15.69 3.02
N VAL A 29 15.34 15.47 1.91
CA VAL A 29 15.27 16.33 0.73
C VAL A 29 14.23 15.77 -0.23
N TRP A 30 13.34 16.59 -0.72
CA TRP A 30 12.27 16.21 -1.65
C TRP A 30 12.55 16.69 -3.08
N PRO A 31 12.28 15.91 -4.14
CA PRO A 31 11.99 14.46 -4.09
C PRO A 31 13.22 13.65 -3.65
N PRO A 32 13.03 12.44 -3.08
CA PRO A 32 14.14 11.59 -2.67
C PRO A 32 15.00 11.17 -3.88
N ASP A 33 16.29 10.95 -3.64
CA ASP A 33 17.20 10.45 -4.68
C ASP A 33 16.87 8.99 -5.00
N PRO A 34 16.73 8.59 -6.27
CA PRO A 34 16.50 7.20 -6.65
C PRO A 34 17.45 6.20 -6.01
N SER A 35 18.74 6.55 -5.82
CA SER A 35 19.73 5.70 -5.16
C SER A 35 19.38 5.33 -3.71
N THR A 36 18.37 5.94 -3.11
CA THR A 36 17.88 5.59 -1.77
C THR A 36 16.88 4.44 -1.77
N TYR A 37 16.31 4.08 -2.94
CA TYR A 37 15.27 3.06 -3.06
C TYR A 37 15.39 2.15 -4.29
N ASP A 38 16.29 2.45 -5.24
CA ASP A 38 16.57 1.62 -6.43
C ASP A 38 17.56 0.47 -6.11
N CYS A 39 18.02 -0.24 -7.12
CA CYS A 39 18.95 -1.36 -6.98
C CYS A 39 20.34 -0.96 -6.45
N SER A 40 20.68 0.31 -6.44
CA SER A 40 21.94 0.80 -5.87
C SER A 40 21.85 1.08 -4.37
N ALA A 41 20.64 1.09 -3.81
CA ALA A 41 20.41 1.32 -2.38
C ALA A 41 21.08 0.22 -1.54
N SER A 42 21.94 0.60 -0.61
CA SER A 42 22.63 -0.34 0.27
C SER A 42 21.74 -0.92 1.38
N THR A 43 20.65 -0.23 1.71
CA THR A 43 19.67 -0.61 2.73
C THR A 43 18.30 -0.11 2.30
N PRO A 44 17.21 -0.85 2.63
CA PRO A 44 15.87 -0.34 2.42
C PRO A 44 15.65 1.00 3.13
N PRO A 45 14.92 1.96 2.53
CA PRO A 45 14.68 3.26 3.14
C PRO A 45 13.87 3.11 4.44
N ALA A 46 14.15 3.98 5.40
CA ALA A 46 13.35 4.15 6.59
C ALA A 46 12.23 5.16 6.34
N ARG A 47 11.07 4.95 6.98
CA ARG A 47 10.00 5.93 6.96
C ARG A 47 10.46 7.19 7.71
N TRP A 48 10.35 8.35 7.07
CA TRP A 48 10.78 9.63 7.65
C TRP A 48 9.59 10.51 8.13
N ILE A 49 8.38 10.23 7.65
CA ILE A 49 7.19 10.91 8.14
C ILE A 49 6.77 10.25 9.45
N ASP A 50 6.78 11.02 10.52
CA ASP A 50 6.27 10.60 11.82
C ASP A 50 4.78 10.94 11.90
N ARG A 51 3.95 9.98 11.53
CA ARG A 51 2.50 10.07 11.75
C ARG A 51 2.15 9.44 13.08
N PRO A 52 1.08 9.90 13.75
CA PRO A 52 0.61 9.25 14.97
C PRO A 52 0.44 7.76 14.75
N ALA A 53 1.01 6.95 15.65
CA ALA A 53 0.89 5.51 15.58
C ALA A 53 -0.59 5.11 15.52
N GLY A 54 -0.95 4.26 14.54
CA GLY A 54 -2.32 3.81 14.35
C GLY A 54 -3.27 4.81 13.67
N CYS A 55 -2.78 5.95 13.15
CA CYS A 55 -3.63 6.92 12.43
C CYS A 55 -4.43 6.25 11.30
N ALA A 56 -3.84 5.28 10.61
CA ALA A 56 -4.52 4.52 9.58
C ALA A 56 -5.79 3.79 10.07
N THR A 57 -5.83 3.41 11.34
CA THR A 57 -6.90 2.63 11.97
C THR A 57 -7.67 3.38 13.05
N ASP A 58 -7.20 4.55 13.44
CA ASP A 58 -7.86 5.38 14.45
C ASP A 58 -8.92 6.27 13.77
N PRO A 59 -10.22 6.04 14.01
CA PRO A 59 -11.28 6.85 13.41
C PRO A 59 -11.25 8.31 13.88
N THR A 60 -10.53 8.62 14.95
CA THR A 60 -10.36 10.00 15.45
C THR A 60 -9.22 10.76 14.78
N CYS A 61 -8.33 10.07 14.06
CA CYS A 61 -7.28 10.70 13.29
C CYS A 61 -7.85 11.40 12.06
N THR A 62 -7.61 12.70 11.93
CA THR A 62 -8.14 13.55 10.84
C THR A 62 -7.14 13.81 9.73
N GLU A 63 -5.94 13.25 9.84
CA GLU A 63 -4.90 13.39 8.84
C GLU A 63 -5.32 12.81 7.49
N THR A 64 -4.97 13.49 6.41
CA THR A 64 -5.01 12.91 5.07
C THR A 64 -3.82 11.99 4.90
N LEU A 65 -4.08 10.72 4.63
CA LEU A 65 -3.09 9.70 4.33
C LEU A 65 -3.03 9.50 2.81
N VAL A 66 -1.94 8.99 2.28
CA VAL A 66 -1.80 8.76 0.83
C VAL A 66 -1.45 7.30 0.56
N SER A 67 -2.19 6.68 -0.36
CA SER A 67 -1.89 5.35 -0.89
C SER A 67 -1.21 5.45 -2.24
N GLY A 68 -0.10 4.77 -2.41
CA GLY A 68 0.52 4.58 -3.71
C GLY A 68 -0.12 3.38 -4.41
N HIS A 69 -0.64 3.59 -5.60
CA HIS A 69 -1.22 2.55 -6.45
C HIS A 69 -0.10 1.68 -7.01
N ARG A 70 -0.14 0.38 -6.82
CA ARG A 70 0.88 -0.61 -7.20
C ARG A 70 2.29 -0.26 -6.70
N GLY A 71 2.36 0.26 -5.49
CA GLY A 71 3.59 0.75 -4.88
C GLY A 71 3.75 2.27 -4.97
N ALA A 72 4.72 2.79 -5.71
CA ALA A 72 4.97 4.24 -5.86
C ALA A 72 4.37 4.82 -7.15
N GLY A 73 3.39 4.16 -7.74
CA GLY A 73 2.66 4.59 -8.94
C GLY A 73 2.41 3.43 -9.89
N GLY A 74 1.18 3.37 -10.43
CA GLY A 74 0.75 2.40 -11.43
C GLY A 74 1.06 2.82 -12.86
N ALA A 75 0.06 2.73 -13.76
CA ALA A 75 0.24 2.96 -15.19
C ALA A 75 0.68 4.37 -15.59
N LEU A 76 0.45 5.38 -14.73
CA LEU A 76 0.92 6.77 -14.93
C LEU A 76 2.16 7.08 -14.08
N GLY A 77 2.71 6.11 -13.38
CA GLY A 77 3.86 6.25 -12.48
C GLY A 77 5.12 6.65 -13.23
N VAL A 78 5.96 7.46 -12.59
CA VAL A 78 7.24 7.94 -13.12
C VAL A 78 8.40 7.74 -12.15
N ILE A 79 8.14 7.11 -10.99
CA ILE A 79 9.09 7.01 -9.88
C ILE A 79 9.81 5.67 -9.89
N ALA A 80 9.06 4.58 -9.96
CA ALA A 80 9.58 3.22 -9.90
C ALA A 80 8.67 2.26 -10.70
N PRO A 81 9.18 1.13 -11.21
CA PRO A 81 8.37 0.13 -11.87
C PRO A 81 7.28 -0.43 -10.94
N GLU A 82 6.03 -0.41 -11.40
CA GLU A 82 4.86 -0.88 -10.63
C GLU A 82 5.02 -2.32 -10.12
N ASP A 83 4.35 -2.64 -9.01
CA ASP A 83 4.29 -3.99 -8.42
C ASP A 83 5.64 -4.63 -8.06
N THR A 84 6.72 -3.85 -7.91
CA THR A 84 8.04 -4.34 -7.51
C THR A 84 8.34 -4.06 -6.04
N VAL A 85 9.28 -4.82 -5.46
CA VAL A 85 9.81 -4.52 -4.11
C VAL A 85 10.37 -3.09 -4.03
N HIS A 86 11.03 -2.64 -5.07
CA HIS A 86 11.61 -1.30 -5.13
C HIS A 86 10.56 -0.20 -5.27
N SER A 87 9.38 -0.50 -5.85
CA SER A 87 8.22 0.40 -5.84
C SER A 87 7.69 0.61 -4.40
N VAL A 88 7.70 -0.44 -3.58
CA VAL A 88 7.40 -0.31 -2.14
C VAL A 88 8.44 0.57 -1.44
N TYR A 89 9.73 0.36 -1.72
CA TYR A 89 10.79 1.20 -1.14
C TYR A 89 10.69 2.66 -1.59
N ALA A 90 10.38 2.90 -2.86
CA ALA A 90 10.12 4.24 -3.36
C ALA A 90 8.94 4.90 -2.63
N ALA A 91 7.84 4.18 -2.41
CA ALA A 91 6.69 4.66 -1.64
C ALA A 91 7.09 5.07 -0.21
N VAL A 92 7.90 4.24 0.47
CA VAL A 92 8.45 4.57 1.80
C VAL A 92 9.32 5.81 1.76
N ALA A 93 10.23 5.91 0.78
CA ALA A 93 11.12 7.07 0.62
C ALA A 93 10.35 8.35 0.30
N TYR A 94 9.25 8.26 -0.44
CA TYR A 94 8.35 9.37 -0.72
C TYR A 94 7.45 9.75 0.46
N GLY A 95 7.34 8.90 1.48
CA GLY A 95 6.52 9.16 2.67
C GLY A 95 5.05 8.84 2.51
N LEU A 96 4.73 7.88 1.65
CA LEU A 96 3.38 7.33 1.54
C LEU A 96 2.98 6.58 2.81
N ASP A 97 1.69 6.44 3.06
CA ASP A 97 1.13 5.76 4.21
C ASP A 97 0.75 4.32 3.90
N PHE A 98 0.31 4.08 2.66
CA PHE A 98 -0.05 2.78 2.14
C PHE A 98 0.59 2.55 0.78
N VAL A 99 0.74 1.28 0.45
CA VAL A 99 0.91 0.80 -0.93
C VAL A 99 -0.20 -0.18 -1.24
N GLU A 100 -0.74 -0.12 -2.43
CA GLU A 100 -1.63 -1.13 -2.95
C GLU A 100 -0.82 -2.13 -3.79
N THR A 101 -1.30 -3.38 -3.91
CA THR A 101 -0.63 -4.47 -4.62
C THR A 101 -1.62 -5.48 -5.19
N ASP A 102 -1.32 -6.05 -6.35
CA ASP A 102 -2.18 -6.90 -7.19
C ASP A 102 -1.73 -8.37 -7.24
N PRO A 103 -1.94 -9.19 -6.19
CA PRO A 103 -1.49 -10.57 -6.18
C PRO A 103 -2.30 -11.47 -7.13
N ARG A 104 -1.59 -12.22 -7.99
CA ARG A 104 -2.16 -13.20 -8.93
C ARG A 104 -1.51 -14.56 -8.80
N PRO A 105 -2.24 -15.66 -8.99
CA PRO A 105 -1.66 -17.00 -8.94
C PRO A 105 -0.93 -17.36 -10.23
N THR A 106 0.23 -17.97 -10.09
CA THR A 106 0.96 -18.66 -11.15
C THR A 106 0.41 -20.09 -11.36
N ALA A 107 0.86 -20.77 -12.42
CA ALA A 107 0.46 -22.15 -12.73
C ALA A 107 0.83 -23.15 -11.62
N ASP A 108 1.90 -22.91 -10.88
CA ASP A 108 2.35 -23.73 -9.75
C ASP A 108 1.85 -23.23 -8.38
N GLY A 109 0.94 -22.23 -8.38
CA GLY A 109 0.20 -21.77 -7.22
C GLY A 109 0.93 -20.78 -6.33
N ALA A 110 2.03 -20.18 -6.77
CA ALA A 110 2.62 -19.02 -6.10
C ALA A 110 1.76 -17.77 -6.37
N LEU A 111 1.73 -16.83 -5.43
CA LEU A 111 1.15 -15.51 -5.66
C LEU A 111 2.26 -14.53 -6.06
N VAL A 112 2.16 -13.98 -7.27
CA VAL A 112 3.04 -12.92 -7.78
C VAL A 112 2.27 -11.62 -7.90
N ASN A 113 2.96 -10.47 -7.80
CA ASN A 113 2.32 -9.17 -7.95
C ASN A 113 2.40 -8.72 -9.42
N LEU A 114 1.22 -8.55 -10.02
CA LEU A 114 1.07 -8.15 -11.40
C LEU A 114 -0.38 -7.72 -11.65
N HIS A 115 -0.60 -6.48 -12.03
CA HIS A 115 -1.96 -5.99 -12.27
C HIS A 115 -2.68 -6.70 -13.41
N ASP A 116 -2.03 -6.87 -14.55
CA ASP A 116 -2.63 -7.44 -15.76
C ASP A 116 -2.72 -8.98 -15.69
N ASP A 117 -3.62 -9.60 -16.45
CA ASP A 117 -3.68 -11.07 -16.59
C ASP A 117 -2.44 -11.62 -17.32
N THR A 118 -1.76 -10.76 -18.11
CA THR A 118 -0.59 -11.12 -18.92
C THR A 118 0.64 -10.34 -18.49
N VAL A 119 1.82 -10.89 -18.77
CA VAL A 119 3.11 -10.25 -18.46
C VAL A 119 3.54 -9.21 -19.52
N ASP A 120 2.74 -8.99 -20.56
CA ASP A 120 3.12 -8.29 -21.80
C ASP A 120 3.44 -6.81 -21.63
N ARG A 121 2.70 -6.11 -20.75
CA ARG A 121 2.85 -4.65 -20.61
C ARG A 121 4.06 -4.24 -19.77
N THR A 122 4.33 -4.99 -18.72
CA THR A 122 5.31 -4.58 -17.69
C THR A 122 6.60 -5.40 -17.73
N THR A 123 6.71 -6.35 -18.69
CA THR A 123 7.91 -7.20 -18.78
C THR A 123 8.35 -7.44 -20.23
N SER A 124 9.55 -8.03 -20.38
CA SER A 124 10.07 -8.50 -21.66
C SER A 124 9.38 -9.76 -22.20
N GLY A 125 8.47 -10.38 -21.40
CA GLY A 125 7.77 -11.62 -21.77
C GLY A 125 6.43 -11.38 -22.46
N THR A 126 5.76 -12.48 -22.79
CA THR A 126 4.39 -12.48 -23.35
C THR A 126 3.62 -13.69 -22.84
N GLY A 127 2.33 -13.51 -22.57
CA GLY A 127 1.41 -14.58 -22.21
C GLY A 127 0.77 -14.41 -20.84
N ASP A 128 -0.15 -15.34 -20.54
CA ASP A 128 -0.97 -15.34 -19.33
C ASP A 128 -0.14 -15.84 -18.11
N VAL A 129 -0.07 -15.03 -17.07
CA VAL A 129 0.66 -15.35 -15.84
C VAL A 129 0.15 -16.63 -15.16
N ALA A 130 -1.14 -16.94 -15.26
CA ALA A 130 -1.72 -18.16 -14.70
C ALA A 130 -1.26 -19.44 -15.41
N THR A 131 -0.63 -19.32 -16.59
CA THR A 131 -0.04 -20.45 -17.33
C THR A 131 1.47 -20.62 -17.12
N MET A 132 2.11 -19.67 -16.43
CA MET A 132 3.56 -19.66 -16.13
C MET A 132 3.85 -20.13 -14.71
N THR A 133 4.97 -20.80 -14.50
CA THR A 133 5.49 -21.10 -13.17
C THR A 133 6.14 -19.86 -12.55
N LEU A 134 6.27 -19.81 -11.22
CA LEU A 134 7.00 -18.74 -10.52
C LEU A 134 8.40 -18.51 -11.11
N THR A 135 9.13 -19.58 -11.41
CA THR A 135 10.47 -19.48 -11.99
C THR A 135 10.45 -18.82 -13.37
N GLU A 136 9.48 -19.13 -14.21
CA GLU A 136 9.33 -18.49 -15.52
C GLU A 136 8.99 -17.02 -15.39
N VAL A 137 8.03 -16.66 -14.54
CA VAL A 137 7.64 -15.25 -14.28
C VAL A 137 8.84 -14.45 -13.75
N GLN A 138 9.55 -14.95 -12.75
CA GLN A 138 10.71 -14.24 -12.16
C GLN A 138 11.95 -14.20 -13.05
N SER A 139 11.98 -14.97 -14.15
CA SER A 139 13.05 -14.87 -15.15
C SER A 139 12.86 -13.73 -16.16
N LEU A 140 11.67 -13.12 -16.19
CA LEU A 140 11.36 -12.00 -17.08
C LEU A 140 12.01 -10.71 -16.57
N GLN A 141 12.48 -9.89 -17.49
CA GLN A 141 12.93 -8.54 -17.16
C GLN A 141 11.71 -7.62 -17.05
N VAL A 142 11.64 -6.84 -15.99
CA VAL A 142 10.65 -5.78 -15.86
C VAL A 142 10.94 -4.69 -16.88
N ASP A 143 9.94 -4.12 -17.52
CA ASP A 143 10.09 -2.99 -18.42
C ASP A 143 10.50 -1.74 -17.60
N LEU A 144 11.61 -1.15 -17.99
CA LEU A 144 12.27 -0.07 -17.25
C LEU A 144 12.21 1.26 -18.02
N VAL A 145 11.35 1.36 -19.01
CA VAL A 145 11.27 2.55 -19.85
C VAL A 145 10.89 3.76 -18.99
N ASP A 146 11.78 4.74 -19.00
CA ASP A 146 11.61 6.10 -18.45
C ASP A 146 11.65 6.27 -16.91
N PHE A 147 12.01 5.25 -16.13
CA PHE A 147 12.21 5.44 -14.68
C PHE A 147 13.63 5.91 -14.36
N PRO A 148 13.79 6.99 -13.55
CA PRO A 148 15.13 7.43 -13.12
C PRO A 148 15.71 6.44 -12.10
N GLY A 149 17.00 6.12 -12.21
CA GLY A 149 17.71 5.24 -11.26
C GLY A 149 18.19 3.93 -11.88
N ASP A 150 18.70 3.04 -11.03
CA ASP A 150 19.15 1.68 -11.40
C ASP A 150 18.08 0.65 -11.02
N TRP A 151 17.47 0.03 -12.01
CA TRP A 151 16.43 -0.99 -11.85
C TRP A 151 16.88 -2.37 -12.32
N SER A 152 18.19 -2.59 -12.49
CA SER A 152 18.75 -3.82 -13.05
C SER A 152 18.45 -5.08 -12.23
N CYS A 153 18.05 -4.94 -10.95
CA CYS A 153 17.66 -6.03 -10.08
C CYS A 153 16.14 -6.22 -9.98
N ALA A 154 15.33 -5.35 -10.65
CA ALA A 154 13.88 -5.43 -10.57
C ALA A 154 13.34 -6.67 -11.27
N TYR A 155 12.39 -7.34 -10.63
CA TYR A 155 11.70 -8.52 -11.13
C TYR A 155 10.27 -8.54 -10.58
N ILE A 156 9.40 -9.41 -11.11
CA ILE A 156 8.05 -9.61 -10.58
C ILE A 156 8.15 -10.39 -9.25
N PRO A 157 7.86 -9.75 -8.10
CA PRO A 157 8.00 -10.38 -6.80
C PRO A 157 6.78 -11.24 -6.46
N THR A 158 6.95 -12.11 -5.48
CA THR A 158 5.83 -12.75 -4.79
C THR A 158 5.16 -11.78 -3.83
N LEU A 159 3.89 -12.06 -3.44
CA LEU A 159 3.20 -11.33 -2.39
C LEU A 159 4.00 -11.32 -1.07
N ASP A 160 4.62 -12.44 -0.71
CA ASP A 160 5.47 -12.53 0.48
C ASP A 160 6.62 -11.51 0.44
N GLU A 161 7.28 -11.37 -0.71
CA GLU A 161 8.39 -10.42 -0.88
C GLU A 161 7.93 -8.97 -0.74
N ILE A 162 6.75 -8.62 -1.26
CA ILE A 162 6.13 -7.29 -1.07
C ILE A 162 5.80 -7.05 0.42
N LEU A 163 5.10 -8.00 1.05
CA LEU A 163 4.72 -7.86 2.46
C LEU A 163 5.94 -7.76 3.38
N LEU A 164 7.00 -8.53 3.12
CA LEU A 164 8.26 -8.44 3.88
C LEU A 164 8.99 -7.11 3.61
N ALA A 165 8.95 -6.58 2.39
CA ALA A 165 9.53 -5.27 2.08
C ALA A 165 8.78 -4.14 2.80
N ALA A 166 7.45 -4.24 2.92
CA ALA A 166 6.61 -3.28 3.60
C ALA A 166 6.69 -3.35 5.13
N ARG A 167 6.96 -4.55 5.68
CA ARG A 167 6.89 -4.81 7.13
C ARG A 167 7.73 -3.84 7.96
N GLY A 168 7.06 -3.16 8.91
CA GLY A 168 7.66 -2.17 9.78
C GLY A 168 7.97 -0.83 9.11
N ARG A 169 7.49 -0.61 7.87
CA ARG A 169 7.72 0.61 7.09
C ARG A 169 6.46 1.27 6.59
N ILE A 170 5.54 0.49 6.02
CA ILE A 170 4.34 0.99 5.34
C ILE A 170 3.23 -0.05 5.41
N ASP A 171 1.97 0.36 5.48
CA ASP A 171 0.82 -0.54 5.43
C ASP A 171 0.52 -0.95 3.98
N VAL A 172 -0.10 -2.12 3.77
CA VAL A 172 -0.35 -2.68 2.43
C VAL A 172 -1.85 -2.92 2.23
N LEU A 173 -2.39 -2.42 1.11
CA LEU A 173 -3.70 -2.80 0.60
C LEU A 173 -3.50 -3.99 -0.35
N VAL A 174 -4.03 -5.15 0.01
CA VAL A 174 -3.88 -6.39 -0.77
C VAL A 174 -5.14 -6.61 -1.59
N ASP A 175 -5.10 -6.28 -2.90
CA ASP A 175 -6.25 -6.46 -3.79
C ASP A 175 -6.56 -7.94 -4.01
N ALA A 176 -7.64 -8.42 -3.42
CA ALA A 176 -8.12 -9.78 -3.56
C ALA A 176 -9.09 -9.97 -4.74
N ASN A 177 -9.29 -8.96 -5.60
CA ASN A 177 -10.16 -9.09 -6.77
C ASN A 177 -9.52 -9.91 -7.90
N LYS A 178 -8.18 -10.02 -7.91
CA LYS A 178 -7.41 -10.67 -8.97
C LYS A 178 -7.36 -12.21 -8.84
N THR A 179 -7.78 -12.78 -7.71
CA THR A 179 -7.75 -14.24 -7.48
C THR A 179 -8.89 -14.69 -6.58
N ASP A 180 -9.34 -15.94 -6.75
CA ASP A 180 -10.29 -16.60 -5.84
C ASP A 180 -9.57 -17.39 -4.73
N ARG A 181 -8.23 -17.38 -4.70
CA ARG A 181 -7.42 -18.06 -3.70
C ARG A 181 -7.26 -17.22 -2.44
N VAL A 182 -8.42 -16.94 -1.79
CA VAL A 182 -8.49 -16.22 -0.50
C VAL A 182 -7.59 -16.88 0.55
N ASP A 183 -7.52 -18.22 0.54
CA ASP A 183 -6.66 -19.00 1.41
C ASP A 183 -5.18 -18.60 1.29
N LEU A 184 -4.64 -18.51 0.08
CA LEU A 184 -3.25 -18.15 -0.16
C LEU A 184 -2.94 -16.69 0.22
N LEU A 185 -3.89 -15.78 -0.03
CA LEU A 185 -3.74 -14.36 0.34
C LEU A 185 -3.61 -14.21 1.86
N VAL A 186 -4.56 -14.79 2.60
CA VAL A 186 -4.56 -14.71 4.07
C VAL A 186 -3.36 -15.43 4.67
N GLU A 187 -3.00 -16.62 4.16
CA GLU A 187 -1.80 -17.33 4.59
C GLU A 187 -0.52 -16.51 4.36
N ALA A 188 -0.41 -15.76 3.26
CA ALA A 188 0.73 -14.87 3.01
C ALA A 188 0.80 -13.75 4.05
N ILE A 189 -0.33 -13.10 4.34
CA ILE A 189 -0.42 -12.04 5.35
C ILE A 189 -0.02 -12.57 6.74
N VAL A 190 -0.53 -13.73 7.13
CA VAL A 190 -0.21 -14.35 8.43
C VAL A 190 1.27 -14.78 8.49
N ARG A 191 1.75 -15.45 7.45
CA ARG A 191 3.14 -15.98 7.39
C ARG A 191 4.20 -14.89 7.44
N THR A 192 3.88 -13.70 6.90
CA THR A 192 4.81 -12.55 6.89
C THR A 192 4.67 -11.65 8.11
N ASP A 193 3.79 -11.99 9.08
CA ASP A 193 3.53 -11.20 10.28
C ASP A 193 2.99 -9.79 9.95
N MET A 194 2.03 -9.74 9.01
CA MET A 194 1.45 -8.49 8.51
C MET A 194 -0.05 -8.32 8.83
N VAL A 195 -0.63 -9.15 9.71
CA VAL A 195 -2.08 -9.10 10.06
C VAL A 195 -2.51 -7.69 10.51
N GLU A 196 -1.67 -6.99 11.27
CA GLU A 196 -1.95 -5.63 11.75
C GLU A 196 -1.63 -4.53 10.72
N HIS A 197 -0.96 -4.88 9.60
CA HIS A 197 -0.38 -3.93 8.63
C HIS A 197 -0.79 -4.17 7.19
N ALA A 198 -1.53 -5.24 6.92
CA ALA A 198 -2.12 -5.52 5.62
C ALA A 198 -3.64 -5.48 5.73
N LEU A 199 -4.28 -4.81 4.78
CA LEU A 199 -5.72 -4.75 4.64
C LEU A 199 -6.14 -5.65 3.48
N PHE A 200 -7.06 -6.58 3.76
CA PHE A 200 -7.66 -7.42 2.72
C PHE A 200 -8.71 -6.60 1.99
N ASP A 201 -8.41 -6.26 0.75
CA ASP A 201 -9.17 -5.33 -0.07
C ASP A 201 -9.93 -6.07 -1.17
N THR A 202 -11.25 -5.93 -1.22
CA THR A 202 -12.07 -6.51 -2.28
C THR A 202 -13.46 -5.90 -2.35
N SER A 203 -14.08 -5.95 -3.54
CA SER A 203 -15.50 -5.66 -3.75
C SER A 203 -16.43 -6.82 -3.36
N SER A 204 -15.89 -8.02 -3.06
CA SER A 204 -16.70 -9.21 -2.74
C SER A 204 -16.86 -9.41 -1.24
N VAL A 205 -18.09 -9.30 -0.77
CA VAL A 205 -18.49 -9.61 0.62
C VAL A 205 -18.13 -11.05 0.98
N GLU A 206 -18.35 -12.00 0.05
CA GLU A 206 -18.08 -13.43 0.28
C GLU A 206 -16.57 -13.71 0.46
N LYS A 207 -15.69 -12.97 -0.22
CA LYS A 207 -14.25 -13.10 -0.05
C LYS A 207 -13.80 -12.56 1.31
N ILE A 208 -14.39 -11.46 1.79
CA ILE A 208 -14.11 -10.95 3.14
C ILE A 208 -14.58 -11.95 4.19
N ASP A 209 -15.81 -12.47 4.07
CA ASP A 209 -16.33 -13.50 4.98
C ASP A 209 -15.40 -14.74 5.04
N ALA A 210 -14.95 -15.21 3.88
CA ALA A 210 -14.01 -16.34 3.79
C ALA A 210 -12.65 -16.02 4.44
N ALA A 211 -12.13 -14.81 4.24
CA ALA A 211 -10.88 -14.37 4.82
C ALA A 211 -10.95 -14.28 6.35
N LEU A 212 -12.04 -13.72 6.90
CA LEU A 212 -12.27 -13.60 8.35
C LEU A 212 -12.52 -14.96 9.03
N LEU A 213 -12.95 -15.98 8.28
CA LEU A 213 -13.01 -17.36 8.81
C LEU A 213 -11.62 -17.97 8.98
N ILE A 214 -10.62 -17.55 8.19
CA ILE A 214 -9.23 -18.04 8.28
C ILE A 214 -8.48 -17.25 9.35
N GLU A 215 -8.55 -15.91 9.30
CA GLU A 215 -7.90 -15.01 10.27
C GLU A 215 -8.92 -13.98 10.78
N PRO A 216 -9.52 -14.20 11.96
CA PRO A 216 -10.55 -13.32 12.52
C PRO A 216 -10.08 -11.90 12.89
N ASN A 217 -8.77 -11.67 13.00
CA ASN A 217 -8.20 -10.34 13.30
C ASN A 217 -7.76 -9.59 12.04
N LEU A 218 -8.01 -10.16 10.86
CA LEU A 218 -7.63 -9.53 9.60
C LEU A 218 -8.31 -8.18 9.43
N ARG A 219 -7.55 -7.17 9.06
CA ARG A 219 -8.08 -5.86 8.72
C ARG A 219 -8.63 -5.89 7.30
N THR A 220 -9.76 -5.24 7.10
CA THR A 220 -10.47 -5.30 5.82
C THR A 220 -10.76 -3.90 5.27
N MET A 221 -10.84 -3.84 3.95
CA MET A 221 -11.35 -2.71 3.19
C MET A 221 -12.49 -3.20 2.30
N ILE A 222 -13.56 -2.41 2.23
CA ILE A 222 -14.71 -2.67 1.34
C ILE A 222 -14.75 -1.62 0.24
N ARG A 223 -15.37 -1.97 -0.91
CA ARG A 223 -15.57 -1.06 -2.04
C ARG A 223 -17.06 -0.85 -2.27
N VAL A 224 -17.48 0.41 -2.43
CA VAL A 224 -18.90 0.78 -2.58
C VAL A 224 -19.09 1.83 -3.67
N ASP A 225 -20.20 1.69 -4.41
CA ASP A 225 -20.62 2.62 -5.47
C ASP A 225 -21.80 3.50 -5.08
N SER A 226 -22.40 3.27 -3.89
CA SER A 226 -23.60 3.98 -3.45
C SER A 226 -23.77 3.92 -1.93
N GLU A 227 -24.53 4.88 -1.38
CA GLU A 227 -24.90 4.91 0.03
C GLU A 227 -25.74 3.69 0.46
N ALA A 228 -26.55 3.14 -0.44
CA ALA A 228 -27.30 1.92 -0.17
C ALA A 228 -26.39 0.72 0.04
N GLN A 229 -25.40 0.55 -0.84
CA GLN A 229 -24.40 -0.51 -0.75
C GLN A 229 -23.51 -0.32 0.50
N LEU A 230 -23.09 0.90 0.80
CA LEU A 230 -22.37 1.24 2.03
C LEU A 230 -23.15 0.80 3.27
N THR A 231 -24.45 1.16 3.36
CA THR A 231 -25.31 0.81 4.49
C THR A 231 -25.45 -0.70 4.64
N GLU A 232 -25.66 -1.42 3.54
CA GLU A 232 -25.79 -2.88 3.53
C GLU A 232 -24.50 -3.56 4.00
N GLN A 233 -23.35 -3.19 3.44
CA GLN A 233 -22.07 -3.81 3.78
C GLN A 233 -21.64 -3.49 5.21
N LEU A 234 -21.81 -2.26 5.69
CA LEU A 234 -21.50 -1.92 7.08
C LEU A 234 -22.41 -2.67 8.07
N ALA A 235 -23.68 -2.91 7.72
CA ALA A 235 -24.58 -3.74 8.53
C ALA A 235 -24.13 -5.22 8.55
N HIS A 236 -23.67 -5.74 7.40
CA HIS A 236 -23.15 -7.10 7.28
C HIS A 236 -21.90 -7.29 8.16
N PHE A 237 -20.96 -6.35 8.08
CA PHE A 237 -19.69 -6.40 8.81
C PHE A 237 -19.73 -5.71 10.19
N ALA A 238 -20.89 -5.57 10.82
CA ALA A 238 -21.03 -4.86 12.09
C ALA A 238 -20.17 -5.46 13.24
N SER A 239 -19.86 -6.75 13.19
CA SER A 239 -18.97 -7.43 14.17
C SER A 239 -17.47 -7.29 13.84
N HIS A 240 -17.14 -6.98 12.59
CA HIS A 240 -15.77 -6.75 12.09
C HIS A 240 -15.79 -5.55 11.14
N PRO A 241 -15.97 -4.32 11.65
CA PRO A 241 -16.14 -3.15 10.82
C PRO A 241 -14.87 -2.93 9.96
N PRO A 242 -15.03 -2.64 8.65
CA PRO A 242 -13.91 -2.37 7.78
C PRO A 242 -13.16 -1.13 8.26
N VAL A 243 -11.84 -1.14 8.09
CA VAL A 243 -10.99 0.00 8.47
C VAL A 243 -11.13 1.14 7.47
N ILE A 244 -11.18 0.80 6.19
CA ILE A 244 -11.24 1.71 5.05
C ILE A 244 -12.47 1.35 4.20
N VAL A 245 -13.08 2.36 3.60
CA VAL A 245 -14.13 2.21 2.60
C VAL A 245 -13.66 2.90 1.32
N GLU A 246 -13.41 2.14 0.28
CA GLU A 246 -13.16 2.70 -1.04
C GLU A 246 -14.49 3.11 -1.68
N ILE A 247 -14.51 4.34 -2.17
CA ILE A 247 -15.64 4.93 -2.89
C ILE A 247 -15.27 5.10 -4.37
N ASN A 248 -16.27 5.02 -5.22
CA ASN A 248 -16.10 5.24 -6.65
C ASN A 248 -15.67 6.70 -6.93
N ASP A 249 -14.75 6.90 -7.87
CA ASP A 249 -14.24 8.20 -8.30
C ASP A 249 -15.33 9.13 -8.90
N ASN A 250 -16.42 8.55 -9.39
CA ASN A 250 -17.60 9.27 -9.88
C ASN A 250 -18.61 9.66 -8.77
N ALA A 251 -18.36 9.31 -7.52
CA ALA A 251 -19.22 9.57 -6.39
C ALA A 251 -18.44 10.13 -5.17
N PRO A 252 -17.63 11.19 -5.34
CA PRO A 252 -16.79 11.73 -4.27
C PRO A 252 -17.62 12.26 -3.08
N GLU A 253 -18.91 12.59 -3.28
CA GLU A 253 -19.81 12.99 -2.21
C GLU A 253 -20.06 11.92 -1.17
N LEU A 254 -19.83 10.64 -1.47
CA LEU A 254 -19.89 9.55 -0.50
C LEU A 254 -18.80 9.66 0.58
N ALA A 255 -17.71 10.39 0.33
CA ALA A 255 -16.64 10.56 1.31
C ALA A 255 -17.13 11.12 2.64
N GLU A 256 -17.97 12.16 2.61
CA GLU A 256 -18.52 12.76 3.82
C GLU A 256 -19.48 11.80 4.54
N VAL A 257 -20.25 11.00 3.81
CA VAL A 257 -21.13 9.97 4.38
C VAL A 257 -20.30 8.92 5.11
N VAL A 258 -19.25 8.39 4.46
CA VAL A 258 -18.33 7.39 5.04
C VAL A 258 -17.69 7.94 6.33
N ARG A 259 -17.22 9.20 6.30
CA ARG A 259 -16.62 9.87 7.46
C ARG A 259 -17.62 10.03 8.61
N SER A 260 -18.84 10.42 8.30
CA SER A 260 -19.90 10.61 9.32
C SER A 260 -20.25 9.31 10.06
N LEU A 261 -19.99 8.16 9.41
CA LEU A 261 -20.17 6.82 9.99
C LEU A 261 -18.92 6.32 10.74
N GLY A 262 -17.85 7.12 10.80
CA GLY A 262 -16.62 6.79 11.53
C GLY A 262 -15.62 5.94 10.76
N HIS A 263 -15.76 5.85 9.43
CA HIS A 263 -14.84 5.14 8.54
C HIS A 263 -13.99 6.12 7.72
N ARG A 264 -12.92 5.61 7.09
CA ARG A 264 -12.02 6.39 6.25
C ARG A 264 -12.33 6.17 4.78
N PRO A 265 -12.74 7.21 4.03
CA PRO A 265 -12.94 7.09 2.60
C PRO A 265 -11.60 7.08 1.87
N LEU A 266 -11.36 6.01 1.10
CA LEU A 266 -10.33 5.93 0.07
C LEU A 266 -10.97 6.18 -1.28
N MET A 267 -10.27 6.85 -2.18
CA MET A 267 -10.69 7.04 -3.56
C MET A 267 -9.47 6.99 -4.49
N ASP A 268 -9.57 6.23 -5.58
CA ASP A 268 -8.60 6.29 -6.66
C ASP A 268 -8.70 7.64 -7.38
N VAL A 269 -7.56 8.32 -7.52
CA VAL A 269 -7.48 9.65 -8.15
C VAL A 269 -6.80 9.62 -9.53
N PHE A 270 -6.87 8.49 -10.23
CA PHE A 270 -6.24 8.27 -11.54
C PHE A 270 -6.53 9.37 -12.58
N LEU A 271 -7.77 9.87 -12.63
CA LEU A 271 -8.11 10.95 -13.55
C LEU A 271 -7.44 12.28 -13.15
N ALA A 272 -7.27 12.53 -11.84
CA ALA A 272 -6.53 13.69 -11.36
C ALA A 272 -5.03 13.55 -11.66
N ASP A 273 -4.46 12.33 -11.51
CA ASP A 273 -3.08 12.02 -11.88
C ASP A 273 -2.83 12.30 -13.36
N ALA A 274 -3.72 11.82 -14.24
CA ALA A 274 -3.64 12.04 -15.68
C ALA A 274 -3.73 13.54 -16.04
N SER A 275 -4.68 14.27 -15.43
CA SER A 275 -4.84 15.72 -15.65
C SER A 275 -3.61 16.48 -15.20
N ALA A 276 -3.16 16.27 -13.96
CA ALA A 276 -2.02 16.96 -13.40
C ALA A 276 -0.72 16.62 -14.13
N GLY A 277 -0.51 15.34 -14.50
CA GLY A 277 0.66 14.90 -15.25
C GLY A 277 0.76 15.50 -16.65
N LEU A 278 -0.38 15.68 -17.33
CA LEU A 278 -0.41 16.20 -18.70
C LEU A 278 -0.41 17.74 -18.77
N THR A 279 -1.07 18.41 -17.84
CA THR A 279 -1.38 19.84 -17.94
C THR A 279 -0.83 20.68 -16.78
N GLY A 280 -0.42 20.04 -15.68
CA GLY A 280 -0.10 20.71 -14.42
C GLY A 280 -1.33 21.15 -13.62
N ASP A 281 -2.56 20.80 -14.05
CA ASP A 281 -3.80 21.18 -13.38
C ASP A 281 -4.12 20.24 -12.20
N THR A 282 -4.06 20.78 -10.98
CA THR A 282 -4.29 20.04 -9.72
C THR A 282 -5.71 20.15 -9.18
N THR A 283 -6.61 20.85 -9.90
CA THR A 283 -7.98 21.12 -9.41
C THR A 283 -8.79 19.87 -9.07
N MET A 284 -8.53 18.75 -9.75
CA MET A 284 -9.22 17.49 -9.45
C MET A 284 -8.74 16.86 -8.13
N TYR A 285 -7.46 16.97 -7.77
CA TYR A 285 -6.98 16.57 -6.45
C TYR A 285 -7.61 17.42 -5.35
N GLU A 286 -7.62 18.76 -5.54
CA GLU A 286 -8.22 19.70 -4.59
C GLU A 286 -9.71 19.41 -4.40
N ALA A 287 -10.42 19.06 -5.49
CA ALA A 287 -11.83 18.67 -5.43
C ALA A 287 -12.04 17.39 -4.60
N ALA A 288 -11.24 16.35 -4.81
CA ALA A 288 -11.30 15.09 -4.04
C ALA A 288 -11.04 15.33 -2.55
N LEU A 289 -9.98 16.07 -2.21
CA LEU A 289 -9.65 16.41 -0.84
C LEU A 289 -10.76 17.27 -0.19
N SER A 290 -11.31 18.24 -0.93
CA SER A 290 -12.42 19.10 -0.45
C SER A 290 -13.72 18.33 -0.27
N ALA A 291 -13.97 17.26 -1.03
CA ALA A 291 -15.12 16.37 -0.84
C ALA A 291 -14.97 15.49 0.41
N GLY A 292 -13.82 15.48 1.06
CA GLY A 292 -13.57 14.75 2.29
C GLY A 292 -12.89 13.39 2.11
N VAL A 293 -12.31 13.11 0.93
CA VAL A 293 -11.45 11.93 0.73
C VAL A 293 -10.27 12.02 1.70
N MET A 294 -10.07 10.97 2.49
CA MET A 294 -9.02 10.91 3.51
C MET A 294 -7.80 10.09 3.05
N ILE A 295 -8.00 9.23 2.07
CA ILE A 295 -6.93 8.38 1.52
C ILE A 295 -7.05 8.42 -0.02
N PRO A 296 -6.52 9.45 -0.70
CA PRO A 296 -6.39 9.38 -2.15
C PRO A 296 -5.34 8.33 -2.52
N GLN A 297 -5.70 7.41 -3.42
CA GLN A 297 -4.80 6.44 -4.03
C GLN A 297 -4.31 6.98 -5.37
N THR A 298 -3.01 7.06 -5.58
CA THR A 298 -2.41 7.81 -6.69
C THR A 298 -1.32 7.04 -7.44
N ASP A 299 -1.27 7.26 -8.75
CA ASP A 299 -0.14 6.91 -9.61
C ASP A 299 0.97 7.97 -9.59
N ARG A 300 0.67 9.18 -9.08
CA ARG A 300 1.56 10.34 -9.14
C ARG A 300 1.80 10.97 -7.76
N PRO A 301 2.40 10.21 -6.81
CA PRO A 301 2.69 10.75 -5.50
C PRO A 301 3.61 11.99 -5.54
N ASP A 302 4.43 12.12 -6.57
CA ASP A 302 5.25 13.30 -6.82
C ASP A 302 4.43 14.59 -7.02
N LEU A 303 3.19 14.48 -7.53
CA LEU A 303 2.29 15.60 -7.75
C LEU A 303 1.30 15.81 -6.58
N LEU A 304 0.81 14.71 -5.98
CA LEU A 304 -0.20 14.77 -4.92
C LEU A 304 0.37 15.15 -3.56
N LEU A 305 1.49 14.54 -3.14
CA LEU A 305 2.04 14.74 -1.79
C LEU A 305 2.32 16.21 -1.44
N PRO A 306 2.86 17.06 -2.35
CA PRO A 306 3.03 18.48 -2.07
C PRO A 306 1.73 19.20 -1.72
N LEU A 307 0.59 18.79 -2.29
CA LEU A 307 -0.71 19.36 -1.97
C LEU A 307 -1.23 18.90 -0.60
N VAL A 308 -0.99 17.62 -0.26
CA VAL A 308 -1.40 17.06 1.03
C VAL A 308 -0.60 17.66 2.19
N TRP A 309 0.69 17.89 1.99
CA TRP A 309 1.55 18.46 3.05
C TRP A 309 1.41 19.98 3.22
N GLY A 310 0.99 20.70 2.18
CA GLY A 310 0.88 22.17 2.23
C GLY A 310 2.19 22.84 2.67
N ASP A 311 2.15 23.58 3.78
CA ASP A 311 3.32 24.30 4.32
C ASP A 311 4.33 23.39 5.05
N ASP A 312 3.93 22.15 5.38
CA ASP A 312 4.77 21.15 6.07
C ASP A 312 5.66 20.33 5.10
N GLN A 313 5.86 20.82 3.89
CA GLN A 313 6.70 20.15 2.89
C GLN A 313 8.15 20.05 3.36
N PRO A 314 8.82 18.90 3.13
CA PRO A 314 10.26 18.79 3.32
C PRO A 314 11.03 19.77 2.42
N ALA A 315 12.27 20.08 2.80
CA ALA A 315 13.12 20.96 1.98
C ALA A 315 13.26 20.41 0.56
N ARG A 316 13.05 21.25 -0.46
CA ARG A 316 13.24 20.84 -1.86
C ARG A 316 14.71 20.67 -2.18
N ARG A 317 15.02 19.63 -2.95
CA ARG A 317 16.34 19.42 -3.53
C ARG A 317 16.67 20.61 -4.44
N SER A 318 17.84 21.23 -4.24
CA SER A 318 18.36 22.22 -5.21
C SER A 318 18.93 21.44 -6.39
N ASP A 319 18.39 21.67 -7.59
CA ASP A 319 18.91 21.14 -8.86
C ASP A 319 20.39 21.54 -9.08
#